data_56f32be9076b6d3da3d45e6d389f8ca6
#
_entry.id   56f32be9076b6d3da3d45e6d389f8ca6
#
_cell.length_a   1.000
_cell.length_b   1.000
_cell.length_c   1.000
_cell.angle_alpha   90.00
_cell.angle_beta   90.00
_cell.angle_gamma   90.00
#
_symmetry.space_group_name_H-M   'P 1'
#
loop_
_entity.id
_entity.type
_entity.pdbx_description
1 polymer ?
#
loop_
_entity_poly.entity_id
_entity_poly.type
_entity_poly.pdbx_seq_one_letter_code
_entity_poly.pdbx_strand_id
1 'polypeptide(L)'
;GSPRLMRDVVAEMQAECPDLKIDGEMSVELALDHERRDEKYPFLRLHGEQVNSMIFTNLSAASSAYKLIKGFSPETEVIGPIQMGLNKPIHFTDFDSSVRDVVNIVAVAVIDAYVSKLKTV
;
A
#
# COMPACT_ATOMS: atom_id res chain seq x y z
N GLY A 1 15.80 15.19 -0.96
CA GLY A 1 15.13 14.54 0.16
C GLY A 1 13.91 13.74 -0.30
N SER A 2 13.26 13.05 0.62
CA SER A 2 12.10 12.19 0.33
C SER A 2 10.98 12.83 -0.51
N PRO A 3 10.59 14.11 -0.27
CA PRO A 3 9.53 14.73 -1.06
C PRO A 3 9.87 14.81 -2.54
N ARG A 4 11.10 15.18 -2.88
CA ARG A 4 11.54 15.24 -4.27
C ARG A 4 11.50 13.88 -4.95
N LEU A 5 11.98 12.84 -4.25
CA LEU A 5 11.92 11.47 -4.76
C LEU A 5 10.48 11.04 -5.08
N MET A 6 9.53 11.31 -4.19
CA MET A 6 8.13 10.95 -4.42
C MET A 6 7.51 11.70 -5.59
N ARG A 7 7.85 12.97 -5.76
CA ARG A 7 7.42 13.77 -6.92
C ARG A 7 7.95 13.20 -8.23
N ASP A 8 9.23 12.86 -8.27
CA ASP A 8 9.88 12.30 -9.46
C ASP A 8 9.24 10.93 -9.81
N VAL A 9 9.01 10.07 -8.82
CA VAL A 9 8.32 8.77 -9.00
C VAL A 9 6.89 8.95 -9.52
N VAL A 10 6.13 9.90 -8.96
CA VAL A 10 4.77 10.17 -9.44
C VAL A 10 4.77 10.61 -10.89
N ALA A 11 5.68 11.51 -11.28
CA ALA A 11 5.79 11.97 -12.65
C ALA A 11 6.13 10.82 -13.63
N GLU A 12 7.05 9.94 -13.25
CA GLU A 12 7.42 8.76 -14.04
C GLU A 12 6.24 7.78 -14.17
N MET A 13 5.58 7.45 -13.07
CA MET A 13 4.41 6.57 -13.08
C MET A 13 3.24 7.13 -13.90
N GLN A 14 3.03 8.44 -13.84
CA GLN A 14 2.00 9.08 -14.66
C GLN A 14 2.31 9.04 -16.17
N ALA A 15 3.59 9.02 -16.53
CA ALA A 15 4.04 8.90 -17.93
C ALA A 15 3.94 7.44 -18.42
N GLU A 16 4.36 6.48 -17.60
CA GLU A 16 4.35 5.06 -17.97
C GLU A 16 2.96 4.41 -17.89
N CYS A 17 2.15 4.82 -16.93
CA CYS A 17 0.83 4.27 -16.65
C CYS A 17 -0.23 5.38 -16.60
N PRO A 18 -0.60 5.99 -17.72
CA PRO A 18 -1.49 7.17 -17.77
C PRO A 18 -2.90 6.89 -17.20
N ASP A 19 -3.36 5.64 -17.23
CA ASP A 19 -4.65 5.22 -16.70
C ASP A 19 -4.64 5.01 -15.17
N LEU A 20 -3.44 4.96 -14.56
CA LEU A 20 -3.31 4.82 -13.12
C LEU A 20 -3.56 6.17 -12.44
N LYS A 21 -4.55 6.18 -11.55
CA LYS A 21 -4.83 7.36 -10.72
C LYS A 21 -3.83 7.41 -9.56
N ILE A 22 -2.72 8.08 -9.78
CA ILE A 22 -1.65 8.29 -8.81
C ILE A 22 -1.34 9.77 -8.69
N ASP A 23 -1.08 10.23 -7.48
CA ASP A 23 -0.67 11.59 -7.18
C ASP A 23 0.20 11.65 -5.92
N GLY A 24 0.87 12.75 -5.71
CA GLY A 24 1.80 13.03 -4.61
C GLY A 24 2.90 13.97 -5.12
N GLU A 25 3.73 14.39 -4.28
CA GLU A 25 3.88 14.15 -2.85
C GLU A 25 2.74 14.76 -2.02
N MET A 26 2.29 14.10 -1.00
CA MET A 26 1.34 14.68 -0.06
C MET A 26 1.48 14.06 1.34
N SER A 27 0.96 14.72 2.35
CA SER A 27 0.91 14.16 3.70
C SER A 27 -0.14 13.04 3.78
N VAL A 28 0.07 12.08 4.69
CA VAL A 28 -0.88 10.99 4.94
C VAL A 28 -2.26 11.54 5.31
N GLU A 29 -2.31 12.59 6.12
CA GLU A 29 -3.54 13.27 6.52
C GLU A 29 -4.33 13.79 5.30
N LEU A 30 -3.63 14.44 4.36
CA LEU A 30 -4.26 14.97 3.15
C LEU A 30 -4.68 13.85 2.19
N ALA A 31 -3.94 12.75 2.14
CA ALA A 31 -4.30 11.60 1.32
C ALA A 31 -5.60 10.95 1.78
N LEU A 32 -5.83 10.88 3.10
CA LEU A 32 -7.01 10.25 3.69
C LEU A 32 -8.24 11.16 3.73
N ASP A 33 -8.06 12.47 3.84
CA ASP A 33 -9.12 13.47 3.89
C ASP A 33 -9.40 13.98 2.46
N HIS A 34 -10.23 13.23 1.72
CA HIS A 34 -10.54 13.55 0.32
C HIS A 34 -11.30 14.87 0.17
N GLU A 35 -12.20 15.22 1.10
CA GLU A 35 -12.95 16.47 1.04
C GLU A 35 -12.01 17.68 1.17
N ARG A 36 -11.14 17.66 2.16
CA ARG A 36 -10.14 18.73 2.36
C ARG A 36 -9.13 18.80 1.22
N ARG A 37 -8.73 17.65 0.66
CA ARG A 37 -7.83 17.58 -0.50
C ARG A 37 -8.46 18.21 -1.72
N ASP A 38 -9.68 17.85 -2.03
CA ASP A 38 -10.41 18.31 -3.21
C ASP A 38 -10.75 19.80 -3.13
N GLU A 39 -11.07 20.30 -1.94
CA GLU A 39 -11.28 21.72 -1.69
C GLU A 39 -9.99 22.55 -1.90
N LYS A 40 -8.87 22.10 -1.31
CA LYS A 40 -7.61 22.85 -1.34
C LYS A 40 -6.80 22.68 -2.63
N TYR A 41 -6.92 21.52 -3.27
CA TYR A 41 -6.10 21.13 -4.40
C TYR A 41 -6.94 20.50 -5.53
N PRO A 42 -7.89 21.25 -6.11
CA PRO A 42 -8.83 20.73 -7.12
C PRO A 42 -8.14 20.31 -8.43
N PHE A 43 -6.87 20.65 -8.61
CA PHE A 43 -6.06 20.31 -9.79
C PHE A 43 -5.37 18.94 -9.70
N LEU A 44 -5.46 18.25 -8.57
CA LEU A 44 -4.86 16.93 -8.41
C LEU A 44 -5.60 15.86 -9.23
N ARG A 45 -4.87 14.87 -9.72
CA ARG A 45 -5.46 13.73 -10.45
C ARG A 45 -6.40 12.88 -9.57
N LEU A 46 -6.22 12.93 -8.27
CA LEU A 46 -7.06 12.25 -7.27
C LEU A 46 -8.30 13.05 -6.87
N HIS A 47 -8.63 14.16 -7.56
CA HIS A 47 -9.84 14.93 -7.29
C HIS A 47 -11.10 14.06 -7.46
N GLY A 48 -11.97 14.04 -6.47
CA GLY A 48 -13.17 13.19 -6.43
C GLY A 48 -12.93 11.71 -6.15
N GLU A 49 -11.68 11.30 -5.91
CA GLU A 49 -11.31 9.90 -5.69
C GLU A 49 -10.94 9.62 -4.23
N GLN A 50 -11.28 8.42 -3.76
CA GLN A 50 -10.77 7.94 -2.48
C GLN A 50 -9.45 7.19 -2.69
N VAL A 51 -8.49 7.43 -1.80
CA VAL A 51 -7.21 6.73 -1.81
C VAL A 51 -7.41 5.33 -1.23
N ASN A 52 -7.03 4.32 -1.99
CA ASN A 52 -7.06 2.91 -1.58
C ASN A 52 -5.66 2.30 -1.35
N SER A 53 -4.61 3.01 -1.76
CA SER A 53 -3.24 2.56 -1.62
C SER A 53 -2.32 3.73 -1.28
N MET A 54 -1.41 3.53 -0.35
CA MET A 54 -0.41 4.53 0.04
C MET A 54 1.00 3.98 -0.13
N ILE A 55 1.83 4.74 -0.83
CA ILE A 55 3.24 4.43 -1.05
C ILE A 55 4.09 5.29 -0.12
N PHE A 56 4.88 4.66 0.69
CA PHE A 56 5.79 5.31 1.62
C PHE A 56 7.21 5.38 1.04
N THR A 57 7.97 6.38 1.45
CA THR A 57 9.34 6.63 0.96
C THR A 57 10.35 5.54 1.32
N ASN A 58 10.06 4.75 2.34
CA ASN A 58 10.91 3.65 2.80
C ASN A 58 10.14 2.68 3.69
N LEU A 59 10.72 1.49 3.88
CA LEU A 59 10.14 0.41 4.68
C LEU A 59 9.89 0.81 6.14
N SER A 60 10.78 1.59 6.75
CA SER A 60 10.62 1.99 8.15
C SER A 60 9.37 2.86 8.37
N ALA A 61 9.11 3.80 7.46
CA ALA A 61 7.92 4.63 7.50
C ALA A 61 6.64 3.80 7.31
N ALA A 62 6.62 2.91 6.31
CA ALA A 62 5.50 2.01 6.05
C ALA A 62 5.24 1.08 7.25
N SER A 63 6.29 0.47 7.80
CA SER A 63 6.19 -0.44 8.95
C SER A 63 5.67 0.28 10.20
N SER A 64 6.10 1.52 10.45
CA SER A 64 5.60 2.31 11.56
C SER A 64 4.11 2.63 11.40
N ALA A 65 3.69 3.07 10.21
CA ALA A 65 2.29 3.35 9.93
C ALA A 65 1.41 2.10 10.09
N TYR A 66 1.85 0.96 9.54
CA TYR A 66 1.18 -0.32 9.67
C TYR A 66 1.01 -0.74 11.15
N LYS A 67 2.08 -0.68 11.95
CA LYS A 67 2.06 -1.05 13.37
C LYS A 67 1.21 -0.10 14.21
N LEU A 68 1.18 1.19 13.87
CA LEU A 68 0.30 2.15 14.54
C LEU A 68 -1.18 1.84 14.28
N ILE A 69 -1.57 1.56 13.04
CA ILE A 69 -2.95 1.18 12.70
C ILE A 69 -3.34 -0.10 13.45
N LYS A 70 -2.49 -1.13 13.42
CA LYS A 70 -2.74 -2.39 14.13
C LYS A 70 -2.87 -2.19 15.65
N GLY A 71 -2.08 -1.28 16.24
CA GLY A 71 -2.10 -1.00 17.68
C GLY A 71 -3.26 -0.14 18.14
N PHE A 72 -3.68 0.84 17.36
CA PHE A 72 -4.78 1.76 17.74
C PHE A 72 -6.18 1.25 17.39
N SER A 73 -6.29 0.31 16.47
CA SER A 73 -7.58 -0.23 16.04
C SER A 73 -7.63 -1.75 16.21
N PRO A 74 -7.82 -2.24 17.42
CA PRO A 74 -7.89 -3.70 17.67
C PRO A 74 -9.02 -4.41 16.91
N GLU A 75 -10.07 -3.66 16.58
CA GLU A 75 -11.21 -4.12 15.77
C GLU A 75 -10.88 -4.24 14.27
N THR A 76 -9.81 -3.56 13.82
CA THR A 76 -9.42 -3.56 12.42
C THR A 76 -8.57 -4.78 12.12
N GLU A 77 -9.05 -5.62 11.19
CA GLU A 77 -8.25 -6.72 10.70
C GLU A 77 -7.17 -6.21 9.75
N VAL A 78 -5.92 -6.45 10.09
CA VAL A 78 -4.77 -6.03 9.31
C VAL A 78 -4.01 -7.28 8.85
N ILE A 79 -3.99 -7.52 7.53
CA ILE A 79 -3.32 -8.66 6.93
C ILE A 79 -1.96 -8.21 6.39
N GLY A 80 -0.89 -8.88 6.81
CA GLY A 80 0.47 -8.57 6.38
C GLY A 80 1.51 -8.85 7.46
N PRO A 81 2.78 -8.60 7.15
CA PRO A 81 3.31 -8.06 5.88
C PRO A 81 3.23 -9.08 4.73
N ILE A 82 2.95 -8.59 3.52
CA ILE A 82 2.89 -9.42 2.31
C ILE A 82 4.11 -9.11 1.46
N GLN A 83 4.93 -10.13 1.17
CA GLN A 83 6.07 -10.01 0.28
C GLN A 83 5.63 -10.14 -1.17
N MET A 84 5.98 -9.16 -2.01
CA MET A 84 5.66 -9.15 -3.44
C MET A 84 6.94 -9.12 -4.29
N GLY A 85 6.82 -9.44 -5.58
CA GLY A 85 7.91 -9.33 -6.54
C GLY A 85 8.89 -10.51 -6.59
N LEU A 86 8.57 -11.62 -5.96
CA LEU A 86 9.35 -12.86 -6.04
C LEU A 86 8.79 -13.80 -7.09
N ASN A 87 9.65 -14.65 -7.66
CA ASN A 87 9.24 -15.67 -8.66
C ASN A 87 8.35 -16.76 -8.09
N LYS A 88 8.35 -16.92 -6.77
CA LYS A 88 7.50 -17.87 -6.04
C LYS A 88 6.98 -17.20 -4.78
N PRO A 89 5.78 -17.54 -4.32
CA PRO A 89 5.22 -16.96 -3.11
C PRO A 89 6.06 -17.37 -1.89
N ILE A 90 6.55 -16.35 -1.20
CA ILE A 90 7.25 -16.46 0.08
C ILE A 90 6.75 -15.33 0.95
N HIS A 91 6.20 -15.64 2.09
CA HIS A 91 5.69 -14.66 3.04
C HIS A 91 6.33 -14.88 4.41
N PHE A 92 6.37 -13.81 5.20
CA PHE A 92 6.99 -13.80 6.52
C PHE A 92 5.93 -13.49 7.57
N THR A 93 6.11 -14.04 8.74
CA THR A 93 5.32 -13.70 9.94
C THR A 93 6.27 -13.24 11.05
N ASP A 94 5.80 -12.39 11.94
CA ASP A 94 6.55 -12.01 13.14
C ASP A 94 6.49 -13.12 14.18
N PHE A 95 7.44 -13.14 15.13
CA PHE A 95 7.49 -14.15 16.20
C PHE A 95 6.29 -14.08 17.15
N ASP A 96 5.65 -12.93 17.24
CA ASP A 96 4.48 -12.66 18.07
C ASP A 96 3.15 -12.73 17.30
N SER A 97 3.19 -13.28 16.06
CA SER A 97 2.01 -13.43 15.23
C SER A 97 0.97 -14.31 15.89
N SER A 98 -0.28 -13.86 15.88
CA SER A 98 -1.41 -14.67 16.34
C SER A 98 -1.69 -15.84 15.38
N VAL A 99 -2.44 -16.85 15.85
CA VAL A 99 -2.92 -17.94 14.99
C VAL A 99 -3.69 -17.39 13.78
N ARG A 100 -4.48 -16.34 13.98
CA ARG A 100 -5.24 -15.69 12.90
C ARG A 100 -4.34 -15.04 11.86
N ASP A 101 -3.28 -14.35 12.29
CA ASP A 101 -2.28 -13.77 11.38
C ASP A 101 -1.65 -14.86 10.51
N VAL A 102 -1.27 -15.99 11.11
CA VAL A 102 -0.69 -17.13 10.38
C VAL A 102 -1.68 -17.71 9.37
N VAL A 103 -2.94 -17.92 9.76
CA VAL A 103 -3.98 -18.43 8.85
C VAL A 103 -4.20 -17.49 7.69
N ASN A 104 -4.25 -16.17 7.92
CA ASN A 104 -4.43 -15.17 6.87
C ASN A 104 -3.25 -15.18 5.89
N ILE A 105 -2.02 -15.24 6.38
CA ILE A 105 -0.83 -15.28 5.51
C ILE A 105 -0.76 -16.59 4.71
N VAL A 106 -1.14 -17.71 5.29
CA VAL A 106 -1.23 -18.99 4.55
C VAL A 106 -2.28 -18.90 3.43
N ALA A 107 -3.43 -18.30 3.69
CA ALA A 107 -4.46 -18.08 2.66
C ALA A 107 -3.94 -17.20 1.52
N VAL A 108 -3.24 -16.11 1.84
CA VAL A 108 -2.58 -15.25 0.84
C VAL A 108 -1.55 -16.03 0.03
N ALA A 109 -0.70 -16.83 0.67
CA ALA A 109 0.32 -17.64 -0.01
C ALA A 109 -0.30 -18.65 -0.99
N VAL A 110 -1.41 -19.27 -0.63
CA VAL A 110 -2.13 -20.22 -1.50
C VAL A 110 -2.71 -19.50 -2.72
N ILE A 111 -3.33 -18.33 -2.52
CA ILE A 111 -3.87 -17.53 -3.62
C ILE A 111 -2.75 -17.08 -4.56
N ASP A 112 -1.65 -16.57 -4.03
CA ASP A 112 -0.49 -16.12 -4.80
C ASP A 112 0.13 -17.28 -5.61
N ALA A 113 0.27 -18.47 -5.01
CA ALA A 113 0.72 -19.67 -5.69
C ALA A 113 -0.22 -20.09 -6.84
N TYR A 114 -1.53 -19.96 -6.63
CA TYR A 114 -2.52 -20.28 -7.66
C TYR A 114 -2.46 -19.29 -8.82
N VAL A 115 -2.43 -17.99 -8.53
CA VAL A 115 -2.33 -16.93 -9.54
C VAL A 115 -1.02 -17.03 -10.33
N SER A 116 0.09 -17.35 -9.66
CA SER A 116 1.39 -17.54 -10.32
C SER A 116 1.37 -18.70 -11.32
N LYS A 117 0.65 -19.79 -11.03
CA LYS A 117 0.47 -20.91 -11.98
C LYS A 117 -0.33 -20.48 -13.21
N LEU A 118 -1.35 -19.66 -13.07
CA LEU A 118 -2.17 -19.18 -14.20
C LEU A 118 -1.39 -18.28 -15.16
N LYS A 119 -0.39 -17.54 -14.66
CA LYS A 119 0.46 -16.67 -15.49
C LYS A 119 1.56 -17.44 -16.28
N THR A 120 1.77 -18.71 -15.98
CA THR A 120 2.81 -19.53 -16.61
C THR A 120 2.26 -20.39 -17.77
N VAL A 121 0.96 -20.33 -18.01
CA VAL A 121 0.25 -20.93 -19.16
C VAL A 121 -0.03 -19.85 -20.20
#